data_944c6dfe20164777de08fd02debb39e8
#
_entry.id   944c6dfe20164777de08fd02debb39e8
#
_cell.length_a   1.000
_cell.length_b   1.000
_cell.length_c   1.000
_cell.angle_alpha   90.00
_cell.angle_beta   90.00
_cell.angle_gamma   90.00
#
_symmetry.space_group_name_H-M   'P 1'
#
loop_
_entity.id
_entity.type
_entity.pdbx_description
1 polymer ?
#
loop_
_entity_poly.entity_id
_entity_poly.type
_entity_poly.pdbx_seq_one_letter_code
_entity_poly.pdbx_strand_id
1 'polypeptide(L)'
;MISKELPLIFGIAGVARCGKDTLGKHLISKLNKSGFPAMNISFAMELKRDLDSFLKEKLNVSAFTEINSEKDLIRPILVCWGTDVCRKIDPDYWIKKVEKQIKSSINNKIIVVITDVRYENESKWIKENGGFMIHLSRMGQKPSNFQERLNDPIVKRNSDYTIKWKTFTDEKETCNYHLSKLFYQKGWSTSVSYTHLRAHETLRYL
;
A
#
# COMPACT_ATOMS: atom_id res chain seq x y z
N MET A 1 -13.51 -27.27 0.35
CA MET A 1 -12.63 -26.27 1.03
C MET A 1 -13.48 -25.05 1.33
N ILE A 2 -13.61 -24.65 2.60
CA ILE A 2 -14.31 -23.43 2.99
C ILE A 2 -13.45 -22.28 2.47
N SER A 3 -13.94 -21.49 1.51
CA SER A 3 -13.26 -20.28 1.05
C SER A 3 -13.19 -19.31 2.22
N LYS A 4 -11.99 -18.91 2.64
CA LYS A 4 -11.84 -17.84 3.62
C LYS A 4 -12.36 -16.54 3.02
N GLU A 5 -13.12 -15.78 3.79
CA GLU A 5 -13.56 -14.45 3.38
C GLU A 5 -12.36 -13.54 3.12
N LEU A 6 -12.47 -12.71 2.09
CA LEU A 6 -11.49 -11.69 1.77
C LEU A 6 -11.51 -10.61 2.86
N PRO A 7 -10.34 -10.15 3.33
CA PRO A 7 -10.29 -8.98 4.21
C PRO A 7 -10.80 -7.75 3.48
N LEU A 8 -11.51 -6.88 4.20
CA LEU A 8 -12.04 -5.63 3.63
C LEU A 8 -11.00 -4.50 3.63
N ILE A 9 -9.87 -4.70 4.31
CA ILE A 9 -8.74 -3.75 4.30
C ILE A 9 -7.46 -4.50 3.94
N PHE A 10 -6.72 -4.00 2.95
CA PHE A 10 -5.36 -4.42 2.65
C PHE A 10 -4.41 -3.27 2.90
N GLY A 11 -3.39 -3.49 3.74
CA GLY A 11 -2.27 -2.57 3.91
C GLY A 11 -1.05 -3.08 3.15
N ILE A 12 -0.40 -2.21 2.38
CA ILE A 12 0.85 -2.52 1.68
C ILE A 12 1.95 -1.62 2.23
N ALA A 13 2.95 -2.24 2.82
CA ALA A 13 4.11 -1.58 3.41
C ALA A 13 5.40 -1.92 2.66
N GLY A 14 6.46 -1.19 2.97
CA GLY A 14 7.81 -1.35 2.41
C GLY A 14 8.47 -0.01 2.13
N VAL A 15 9.76 -0.02 1.89
CA VAL A 15 10.56 1.20 1.66
C VAL A 15 10.15 1.96 0.40
N ALA A 16 10.58 3.22 0.29
CA ALA A 16 10.32 4.04 -0.89
C ALA A 16 10.81 3.33 -2.17
N ARG A 17 10.06 3.48 -3.26
CA ARG A 17 10.37 2.94 -4.59
C ARG A 17 10.45 1.40 -4.68
N CYS A 18 9.99 0.66 -3.67
CA CYS A 18 9.93 -0.81 -3.75
C CYS A 18 8.76 -1.34 -4.61
N GLY A 19 7.81 -0.49 -5.05
CA GLY A 19 6.71 -0.85 -5.95
C GLY A 19 5.35 -1.05 -5.26
N LYS A 20 5.13 -0.45 -4.09
CA LYS A 20 3.85 -0.56 -3.34
C LYS A 20 2.64 -0.12 -4.16
N ASP A 21 2.75 1.04 -4.81
CA ASP A 21 1.65 1.60 -5.60
C ASP A 21 1.35 0.72 -6.81
N THR A 22 2.38 0.16 -7.44
CA THR A 22 2.27 -0.81 -8.51
C THR A 22 1.50 -2.04 -8.04
N LEU A 23 1.94 -2.68 -6.94
CA LEU A 23 1.25 -3.84 -6.38
C LEU A 23 -0.20 -3.52 -6.01
N GLY A 24 -0.45 -2.34 -5.41
CA GLY A 24 -1.79 -1.89 -5.02
C GLY A 24 -2.72 -1.73 -6.23
N LYS A 25 -2.24 -1.11 -7.31
CA LYS A 25 -3.01 -0.98 -8.57
C LYS A 25 -3.39 -2.35 -9.14
N HIS A 26 -2.44 -3.30 -9.18
CA HIS A 26 -2.70 -4.65 -9.67
C HIS A 26 -3.64 -5.43 -8.74
N LEU A 27 -3.52 -5.27 -7.42
CA LEU A 27 -4.44 -5.88 -6.45
C LEU A 27 -5.86 -5.37 -6.64
N ILE A 28 -6.05 -4.05 -6.72
CA ILE A 28 -7.36 -3.43 -6.97
C ILE A 28 -7.96 -3.92 -8.30
N SER A 29 -7.14 -3.93 -9.37
CA SER A 29 -7.59 -4.43 -10.67
C SER A 29 -8.02 -5.90 -10.61
N LYS A 30 -7.27 -6.75 -9.90
CA LYS A 30 -7.59 -8.17 -9.70
C LYS A 30 -8.90 -8.34 -8.94
N LEU A 31 -9.08 -7.62 -7.82
CA LEU A 31 -10.30 -7.65 -7.01
C LEU A 31 -11.51 -7.22 -7.82
N ASN A 32 -11.45 -6.08 -8.50
CA ASN A 32 -12.54 -5.57 -9.32
C ASN A 32 -12.94 -6.55 -10.45
N LYS A 33 -11.95 -7.15 -11.12
CA LYS A 33 -12.22 -8.18 -12.15
C LYS A 33 -12.84 -9.46 -11.58
N SER A 34 -12.65 -9.72 -10.30
CA SER A 34 -13.24 -10.86 -9.61
C SER A 34 -14.60 -10.57 -8.96
N GLY A 35 -15.18 -9.38 -9.23
CA GLY A 35 -16.49 -8.98 -8.70
C GLY A 35 -16.44 -8.39 -7.28
N PHE A 36 -15.25 -8.07 -6.76
CA PHE A 36 -15.08 -7.43 -5.46
C PHE A 36 -14.69 -5.96 -5.66
N PRO A 37 -15.63 -5.00 -5.50
CA PRO A 37 -15.31 -3.58 -5.61
C PRO A 37 -14.16 -3.20 -4.68
N ALA A 38 -13.14 -2.56 -5.21
CA ALA A 38 -11.97 -2.15 -4.45
C ALA A 38 -11.47 -0.78 -4.86
N MET A 39 -10.94 -0.02 -3.89
CA MET A 39 -10.41 1.32 -4.09
C MET A 39 -9.13 1.56 -3.29
N ASN A 40 -8.34 2.54 -3.73
CA ASN A 40 -7.18 3.02 -2.96
C ASN A 40 -7.59 4.13 -2.00
N ILE A 41 -7.11 4.05 -0.77
CA ILE A 41 -7.08 5.16 0.21
C ILE A 41 -5.63 5.32 0.67
N SER A 42 -5.19 6.55 0.89
CA SER A 42 -3.79 6.86 1.23
C SER A 42 -3.74 7.89 2.34
N PHE A 43 -2.93 7.63 3.36
CA PHE A 43 -2.65 8.60 4.43
C PHE A 43 -2.01 9.87 3.87
N ALA A 44 -1.09 9.72 2.91
CA ALA A 44 -0.42 10.84 2.28
C ALA A 44 -1.35 11.71 1.42
N MET A 45 -2.49 11.19 0.98
CA MET A 45 -3.47 11.96 0.25
C MET A 45 -4.09 13.06 1.13
N GLU A 46 -4.42 12.73 2.37
CA GLU A 46 -4.96 13.71 3.33
C GLU A 46 -3.91 14.76 3.70
N LEU A 47 -2.65 14.35 3.91
CA LEU A 47 -1.54 15.27 4.10
C LEU A 47 -1.41 16.27 2.94
N LYS A 48 -1.50 15.79 1.71
CA LYS A 48 -1.43 16.65 0.52
C LYS A 48 -2.63 17.60 0.45
N ARG A 49 -3.84 17.13 0.77
CA ARG A 49 -5.04 17.97 0.82
C ARG A 49 -4.92 19.10 1.84
N ASP A 50 -4.39 18.81 3.02
CA ASP A 50 -4.18 19.80 4.08
C ASP A 50 -3.24 20.93 3.64
N LEU A 51 -2.27 20.66 2.78
CA LEU A 51 -1.25 21.63 2.38
C LEU A 51 -1.42 22.21 0.97
N ASP A 52 -2.29 21.64 0.14
CA ASP A 52 -2.36 22.00 -1.28
C ASP A 52 -2.65 23.49 -1.53
N SER A 53 -3.61 24.05 -0.78
CA SER A 53 -3.95 25.48 -0.89
C SER A 53 -2.78 26.39 -0.49
N PHE A 54 -2.12 26.06 0.62
CA PHE A 54 -0.94 26.80 1.09
C PHE A 54 0.21 26.75 0.09
N LEU A 55 0.52 25.57 -0.43
CA LEU A 55 1.62 25.38 -1.39
C LEU A 55 1.33 26.10 -2.72
N LYS A 56 0.09 26.05 -3.20
CA LYS A 56 -0.32 26.80 -4.38
C LYS A 56 -0.19 28.31 -4.19
N GLU A 57 -0.66 28.82 -3.05
CA GLU A 57 -0.61 30.26 -2.75
C GLU A 57 0.84 30.77 -2.59
N LYS A 58 1.69 30.03 -1.87
CA LYS A 58 3.04 30.52 -1.50
C LYS A 58 4.13 30.15 -2.50
N LEU A 59 4.01 29.01 -3.18
CA LEU A 59 5.05 28.48 -4.07
C LEU A 59 4.57 28.31 -5.52
N ASN A 60 3.28 28.55 -5.80
CA ASN A 60 2.65 28.23 -7.09
C ASN A 60 2.82 26.76 -7.51
N VAL A 61 2.88 25.84 -6.53
CA VAL A 61 3.11 24.41 -6.73
C VAL A 61 1.99 23.63 -6.01
N SER A 62 1.35 22.70 -6.72
CA SER A 62 0.37 21.80 -6.10
C SER A 62 1.05 20.71 -5.30
N ALA A 63 0.46 20.33 -4.15
CA ALA A 63 0.86 19.12 -3.42
C ALA A 63 0.70 17.83 -4.26
N PHE A 64 -0.10 17.89 -5.31
CA PHE A 64 -0.39 16.77 -6.22
C PHE A 64 0.43 16.83 -7.53
N THR A 65 1.41 17.71 -7.61
CA THR A 65 2.26 17.84 -8.82
C THR A 65 2.88 16.49 -9.22
N GLU A 66 2.99 16.26 -10.52
CA GLU A 66 3.72 15.10 -11.08
C GLU A 66 5.15 15.44 -11.50
N ILE A 67 5.55 16.72 -11.46
CA ILE A 67 6.86 17.22 -11.84
C ILE A 67 7.88 16.91 -10.73
N ASN A 68 8.96 16.20 -11.06
CA ASN A 68 9.93 15.73 -10.07
C ASN A 68 10.63 16.86 -9.32
N SER A 69 11.02 17.94 -9.99
CA SER A 69 11.65 19.11 -9.36
C SER A 69 10.71 19.78 -8.34
N GLU A 70 9.44 19.91 -8.66
CA GLU A 70 8.44 20.44 -7.74
C GLU A 70 8.20 19.51 -6.57
N LYS A 71 8.11 18.17 -6.81
CA LYS A 71 8.03 17.17 -5.74
C LYS A 71 9.20 17.27 -4.76
N ASP A 72 10.40 17.46 -5.27
CA ASP A 72 11.59 17.59 -4.43
C ASP A 72 11.59 18.91 -3.65
N LEU A 73 11.10 20.00 -4.25
CA LEU A 73 10.93 21.30 -3.58
C LEU A 73 9.97 21.23 -2.39
N ILE A 74 8.79 20.61 -2.56
CA ILE A 74 7.74 20.60 -1.51
C ILE A 74 7.91 19.47 -0.50
N ARG A 75 8.72 18.43 -0.81
CA ARG A 75 8.93 17.27 0.06
C ARG A 75 9.32 17.61 1.49
N PRO A 76 10.26 18.54 1.78
CA PRO A 76 10.61 18.92 3.15
C PRO A 76 9.40 19.46 3.93
N ILE A 77 8.54 20.25 3.28
CA ILE A 77 7.34 20.83 3.90
C ILE A 77 6.34 19.72 4.24
N LEU A 78 6.10 18.80 3.30
CA LEU A 78 5.22 17.64 3.52
C LEU A 78 5.72 16.76 4.68
N VAL A 79 7.02 16.50 4.75
CA VAL A 79 7.62 15.68 5.82
C VAL A 79 7.51 16.41 7.17
N CYS A 80 7.87 17.68 7.22
CA CYS A 80 7.79 18.48 8.44
C CYS A 80 6.34 18.52 8.97
N TRP A 81 5.38 18.89 8.12
CA TRP A 81 3.96 18.93 8.51
C TRP A 81 3.45 17.55 8.94
N GLY A 82 3.67 16.53 8.11
CA GLY A 82 3.14 15.19 8.33
C GLY A 82 3.75 14.46 9.53
N THR A 83 5.05 14.63 9.77
CA THR A 83 5.79 13.87 10.77
C THR A 83 6.11 14.73 12.01
N ASP A 84 6.73 15.90 11.79
CA ASP A 84 7.27 16.69 12.89
C ASP A 84 6.21 17.56 13.59
N VAL A 85 5.09 17.82 12.93
CA VAL A 85 3.95 18.57 13.51
C VAL A 85 2.81 17.62 13.86
N CYS A 86 2.10 17.11 12.84
CA CYS A 86 0.85 16.38 13.08
C CYS A 86 1.03 15.12 13.93
N ARG A 87 2.04 14.27 13.64
CA ARG A 87 2.26 13.04 14.41
C ARG A 87 2.88 13.28 15.80
N LYS A 88 3.51 14.42 16.04
CA LYS A 88 3.93 14.80 17.40
C LYS A 88 2.76 15.22 18.28
N ILE A 89 1.75 15.87 17.68
CA ILE A 89 0.52 16.23 18.39
C ILE A 89 -0.31 14.96 18.65
N ASP A 90 -0.46 14.10 17.65
CA ASP A 90 -1.22 12.87 17.73
C ASP A 90 -0.61 11.83 16.77
N PRO A 91 0.00 10.74 17.29
CA PRO A 91 0.57 9.69 16.45
C PRO A 91 -0.43 9.11 15.43
N ASP A 92 -1.73 9.09 15.77
CA ASP A 92 -2.81 8.53 14.94
C ASP A 92 -3.51 9.58 14.08
N TYR A 93 -2.96 10.79 13.99
CA TYR A 93 -3.57 11.91 13.27
C TYR A 93 -4.05 11.54 11.86
N TRP A 94 -3.19 10.91 11.06
CA TRP A 94 -3.53 10.51 9.68
C TRP A 94 -4.49 9.34 9.61
N ILE A 95 -4.45 8.42 10.57
CA ILE A 95 -5.41 7.33 10.71
C ILE A 95 -6.81 7.93 10.92
N LYS A 96 -6.97 8.84 11.88
CA LYS A 96 -8.24 9.51 12.21
C LYS A 96 -8.80 10.28 11.02
N LYS A 97 -7.95 10.90 10.19
CA LYS A 97 -8.35 11.60 8.97
C LYS A 97 -9.02 10.69 7.94
N VAL A 98 -8.48 9.47 7.74
CA VAL A 98 -9.01 8.53 6.73
C VAL A 98 -10.04 7.54 7.28
N GLU A 99 -10.11 7.36 8.60
CA GLU A 99 -10.91 6.32 9.25
C GLU A 99 -12.39 6.38 8.86
N LYS A 100 -12.98 7.57 8.83
CA LYS A 100 -14.39 7.76 8.44
C LYS A 100 -14.64 7.30 7.00
N GLN A 101 -13.71 7.61 6.08
CA GLN A 101 -13.80 7.20 4.69
C GLN A 101 -13.65 5.68 4.55
N ILE A 102 -12.70 5.09 5.29
CA ILE A 102 -12.49 3.63 5.28
C ILE A 102 -13.73 2.92 5.81
N LYS A 103 -14.26 3.32 6.97
CA LYS A 103 -15.49 2.73 7.55
C LYS A 103 -16.68 2.84 6.60
N SER A 104 -16.86 3.99 5.95
CA SER A 104 -17.91 4.17 4.94
C SER A 104 -17.74 3.21 3.75
N SER A 105 -16.52 3.04 3.25
CA SER A 105 -16.22 2.12 2.15
C SER A 105 -16.53 0.67 2.53
N ILE A 106 -16.12 0.24 3.73
CA ILE A 106 -16.36 -1.11 4.25
C ILE A 106 -17.87 -1.38 4.39
N ASN A 107 -18.63 -0.43 4.92
CA ASN A 107 -20.08 -0.55 5.06
C ASN A 107 -20.78 -0.71 3.69
N ASN A 108 -20.19 -0.16 2.63
CA ASN A 108 -20.64 -0.34 1.25
C ASN A 108 -20.01 -1.59 0.57
N LYS A 109 -19.37 -2.48 1.34
CA LYS A 109 -18.69 -3.68 0.84
C LYS A 109 -17.60 -3.40 -0.20
N ILE A 110 -16.96 -2.24 -0.11
CA ILE A 110 -15.83 -1.85 -0.95
C ILE A 110 -14.54 -2.20 -0.21
N ILE A 111 -13.69 -2.99 -0.82
CA ILE A 111 -12.38 -3.36 -0.26
C ILE A 111 -11.45 -2.14 -0.38
N VAL A 112 -10.82 -1.79 0.74
CA VAL A 112 -9.86 -0.68 0.80
C VAL A 112 -8.44 -1.21 0.70
N VAL A 113 -7.64 -0.63 -0.19
CA VAL A 113 -6.21 -0.92 -0.34
C VAL A 113 -5.41 0.34 0.03
N ILE A 114 -4.58 0.25 1.06
CA ILE A 114 -3.73 1.34 1.56
C ILE A 114 -2.29 1.03 1.17
N THR A 115 -1.69 1.82 0.25
CA THR A 115 -0.37 1.51 -0.33
C THR A 115 0.79 2.25 0.33
N ASP A 116 0.52 3.09 1.32
CA ASP A 116 1.52 3.96 1.94
C ASP A 116 1.69 3.72 3.46
N VAL A 117 1.46 2.50 3.92
CA VAL A 117 1.69 2.10 5.32
C VAL A 117 3.18 2.17 5.63
N ARG A 118 3.55 2.99 6.62
CA ARG A 118 4.94 3.27 6.98
C ARG A 118 5.23 3.14 8.47
N TYR A 119 4.23 3.25 9.33
CA TYR A 119 4.38 3.31 10.77
C TYR A 119 3.70 2.12 11.46
N GLU A 120 4.22 1.77 12.64
CA GLU A 120 3.72 0.65 13.41
C GLU A 120 2.24 0.81 13.80
N ASN A 121 1.84 2.02 14.24
CA ASN A 121 0.46 2.33 14.61
C ASN A 121 -0.51 2.15 13.41
N GLU A 122 -0.09 2.54 12.20
CA GLU A 122 -0.88 2.31 10.98
C GLU A 122 -1.10 0.82 10.72
N SER A 123 -0.02 0.01 10.81
CA SER A 123 -0.12 -1.44 10.61
C SER A 123 -0.95 -2.12 11.68
N LYS A 124 -0.83 -1.70 12.95
CA LYS A 124 -1.64 -2.20 14.06
C LYS A 124 -3.12 -1.87 13.85
N TRP A 125 -3.43 -0.61 13.55
CA TRP A 125 -4.79 -0.18 13.30
C TRP A 125 -5.47 -0.98 12.18
N ILE A 126 -4.76 -1.22 11.07
CA ILE A 126 -5.27 -2.05 9.96
C ILE A 126 -5.62 -3.46 10.47
N LYS A 127 -4.73 -4.10 11.24
CA LYS A 127 -4.95 -5.45 11.76
C LYS A 127 -6.08 -5.52 12.79
N GLU A 128 -6.18 -4.55 13.68
CA GLU A 128 -7.24 -4.43 14.68
C GLU A 128 -8.63 -4.24 14.04
N ASN A 129 -8.66 -3.67 12.83
CA ASN A 129 -9.89 -3.56 12.02
C ASN A 129 -10.08 -4.73 11.04
N GLY A 130 -9.47 -5.90 11.30
CA GLY A 130 -9.65 -7.11 10.50
C GLY A 130 -8.95 -7.08 9.13
N GLY A 131 -8.02 -6.14 8.95
CA GLY A 131 -7.28 -5.99 7.71
C GLY A 131 -6.11 -6.96 7.58
N PHE A 132 -5.56 -7.03 6.38
CA PHE A 132 -4.45 -7.89 6.00
C PHE A 132 -3.24 -7.07 5.53
N MET A 133 -2.09 -7.31 6.17
CA MET A 133 -0.86 -6.58 5.89
C MET A 133 0.07 -7.34 4.96
N ILE A 134 0.50 -6.67 3.88
CA ILE A 134 1.50 -7.16 2.94
C ILE A 134 2.75 -6.29 3.05
N HIS A 135 3.89 -6.88 3.36
CA HIS A 135 5.17 -6.19 3.27
C HIS A 135 5.86 -6.50 1.95
N LEU A 136 6.24 -5.45 1.24
CA LEU A 136 6.90 -5.54 -0.04
C LEU A 136 8.36 -5.10 0.06
N SER A 137 9.28 -5.95 -0.37
CA SER A 137 10.68 -5.61 -0.51
C SER A 137 11.17 -5.86 -1.93
N ARG A 138 12.03 -4.97 -2.43
CA ARG A 138 12.69 -5.08 -3.73
C ARG A 138 14.18 -5.22 -3.54
N MET A 139 14.79 -6.17 -4.28
CA MET A 139 16.25 -6.36 -4.22
C MET A 139 16.99 -5.09 -4.60
N GLY A 140 18.02 -4.75 -3.82
CA GLY A 140 18.81 -3.54 -4.02
C GLY A 140 18.19 -2.25 -3.50
N GLN A 141 16.91 -2.24 -3.10
CA GLN A 141 16.26 -1.07 -2.55
C GLN A 141 16.52 -0.97 -1.04
N LYS A 142 16.98 0.21 -0.61
CA LYS A 142 17.26 0.52 0.80
C LYS A 142 16.30 1.60 1.31
N PRO A 143 16.09 1.70 2.64
CA PRO A 143 15.35 2.81 3.23
C PRO A 143 15.92 4.17 2.79
N SER A 144 15.05 5.09 2.35
CA SER A 144 15.43 6.38 1.80
C SER A 144 15.77 7.43 2.88
N ASN A 145 15.34 7.20 4.13
CA ASN A 145 15.54 8.10 5.24
C ASN A 145 15.59 7.35 6.58
N PHE A 146 15.89 8.09 7.66
CA PHE A 146 16.01 7.55 9.00
C PHE A 146 14.70 6.94 9.52
N GLN A 147 13.55 7.58 9.25
CA GLN A 147 12.24 7.11 9.69
C GLN A 147 11.88 5.76 9.03
N GLU A 148 12.10 5.61 7.73
CA GLU A 148 11.91 4.32 7.07
C GLU A 148 12.84 3.25 7.63
N ARG A 149 14.10 3.58 7.94
CA ARG A 149 15.06 2.63 8.53
C ARG A 149 14.59 2.10 9.88
N LEU A 150 13.99 2.96 10.72
CA LEU A 150 13.48 2.56 12.02
C LEU A 150 12.18 1.76 11.93
N ASN A 151 11.24 2.21 11.10
CA ASN A 151 9.87 1.68 11.11
C ASN A 151 9.70 0.46 10.20
N ASP A 152 10.39 0.37 9.05
CA ASP A 152 10.19 -0.72 8.08
C ASP A 152 10.39 -2.13 8.69
N PRO A 153 11.42 -2.40 9.54
CA PRO A 153 11.57 -3.71 10.18
C PRO A 153 10.43 -4.07 11.13
N ILE A 154 9.84 -3.06 11.78
CA ILE A 154 8.72 -3.24 12.73
C ILE A 154 7.46 -3.58 11.94
N VAL A 155 7.14 -2.77 10.94
CA VAL A 155 5.97 -2.99 10.06
C VAL A 155 6.08 -4.33 9.34
N LYS A 156 7.28 -4.72 8.90
CA LYS A 156 7.53 -6.02 8.30
C LYS A 156 7.19 -7.19 9.24
N ARG A 157 7.58 -7.10 10.52
CA ARG A 157 7.22 -8.13 11.52
C ARG A 157 5.73 -8.24 11.77
N ASN A 158 5.02 -7.10 11.69
CA ASN A 158 3.57 -7.04 11.88
C ASN A 158 2.79 -7.50 10.62
N SER A 159 3.47 -7.74 9.50
CA SER A 159 2.82 -8.10 8.24
C SER A 159 2.46 -9.58 8.18
N ASP A 160 1.29 -9.88 7.61
CA ASP A 160 0.75 -11.25 7.48
C ASP A 160 1.33 -11.99 6.27
N TYR A 161 1.92 -11.25 5.34
CA TYR A 161 2.54 -11.79 4.13
C TYR A 161 3.69 -10.90 3.66
N THR A 162 4.77 -11.53 3.17
CA THR A 162 5.91 -10.81 2.61
C THR A 162 6.11 -11.20 1.16
N ILE A 163 6.22 -10.19 0.31
CA ILE A 163 6.61 -10.33 -1.09
C ILE A 163 8.03 -9.78 -1.25
N LYS A 164 8.90 -10.56 -1.88
CA LYS A 164 10.23 -10.11 -2.26
C LYS A 164 10.38 -10.31 -3.76
N TRP A 165 10.63 -9.23 -4.49
CA TRP A 165 10.86 -9.31 -5.92
C TRP A 165 12.18 -8.69 -6.38
N LYS A 166 12.60 -9.07 -7.56
CA LYS A 166 13.72 -8.45 -8.29
C LYS A 166 13.22 -7.23 -9.06
N THR A 167 14.09 -6.64 -9.87
CA THR A 167 13.66 -5.66 -10.88
C THR A 167 12.73 -6.34 -11.89
N PHE A 168 11.65 -5.65 -12.29
CA PHE A 168 10.72 -6.19 -13.26
C PHE A 168 11.37 -6.30 -14.65
N THR A 169 11.15 -7.41 -15.30
CA THR A 169 11.20 -7.53 -16.76
C THR A 169 9.81 -7.30 -17.33
N ASP A 170 8.78 -7.81 -16.65
CA ASP A 170 7.37 -7.54 -16.88
C ASP A 170 6.66 -7.27 -15.54
N GLU A 171 6.19 -6.03 -15.37
CA GLU A 171 5.51 -5.58 -14.15
C GLU A 171 4.19 -6.33 -13.92
N LYS A 172 3.40 -6.46 -14.98
CA LYS A 172 2.06 -7.07 -14.91
C LYS A 172 2.16 -8.55 -14.56
N GLU A 173 3.07 -9.25 -15.21
CA GLU A 173 3.31 -10.67 -14.96
C GLU A 173 3.80 -10.91 -13.54
N THR A 174 4.80 -10.16 -13.09
CA THR A 174 5.35 -10.25 -11.72
C THR A 174 4.28 -10.02 -10.66
N CYS A 175 3.49 -8.95 -10.80
CA CYS A 175 2.40 -8.65 -9.86
C CYS A 175 1.33 -9.75 -9.86
N ASN A 176 0.91 -10.21 -11.04
CA ASN A 176 -0.09 -11.27 -11.16
C ASN A 176 0.39 -12.59 -10.53
N TYR A 177 1.64 -12.97 -10.73
CA TYR A 177 2.24 -14.15 -10.11
C TYR A 177 2.18 -14.07 -8.58
N HIS A 178 2.70 -12.99 -7.99
CA HIS A 178 2.74 -12.84 -6.53
C HIS A 178 1.35 -12.75 -5.90
N LEU A 179 0.42 -12.02 -6.53
CA LEU A 179 -0.96 -11.91 -6.07
C LEU A 179 -1.70 -13.25 -6.18
N SER A 180 -1.53 -13.99 -7.29
CA SER A 180 -2.15 -15.30 -7.45
C SER A 180 -1.63 -16.30 -6.43
N LYS A 181 -0.32 -16.29 -6.15
CA LYS A 181 0.30 -17.10 -5.10
C LYS A 181 -0.25 -16.75 -3.72
N LEU A 182 -0.35 -15.46 -3.37
CA LEU A 182 -0.94 -14.99 -2.12
C LEU A 182 -2.37 -15.49 -1.95
N PHE A 183 -3.22 -15.27 -2.96
CA PHE A 183 -4.64 -15.66 -2.91
C PHE A 183 -4.80 -17.17 -2.76
N TYR A 184 -4.01 -17.95 -3.50
CA TYR A 184 -3.99 -19.40 -3.37
C TYR A 184 -3.61 -19.87 -1.97
N GLN A 185 -2.50 -19.33 -1.42
CA GLN A 185 -2.01 -19.72 -0.09
C GLN A 185 -2.98 -19.34 1.04
N LYS A 186 -3.76 -18.28 0.86
CA LYS A 186 -4.76 -17.84 1.84
C LYS A 186 -6.13 -18.49 1.65
N GLY A 187 -6.34 -19.25 0.56
CA GLY A 187 -7.61 -19.88 0.23
C GLY A 187 -8.69 -18.87 -0.18
N TRP A 188 -8.27 -17.68 -0.66
CA TRP A 188 -9.20 -16.69 -1.19
C TRP A 188 -9.59 -17.06 -2.62
N SER A 189 -10.87 -17.41 -2.80
CA SER A 189 -11.40 -17.76 -4.13
C SER A 189 -11.60 -16.49 -4.95
N THR A 190 -10.78 -16.31 -5.97
CA THR A 190 -11.11 -15.45 -7.11
C THR A 190 -11.23 -16.36 -8.31
N SER A 191 -12.24 -16.17 -9.15
CA SER A 191 -12.55 -17.03 -10.31
C SER A 191 -11.45 -17.10 -11.40
N VAL A 192 -10.24 -16.65 -11.11
CA VAL A 192 -9.07 -16.68 -11.99
C VAL A 192 -8.26 -17.93 -11.71
N SER A 193 -8.36 -18.85 -12.63
CA SER A 193 -7.92 -20.23 -12.63
C SER A 193 -6.48 -20.52 -12.18
N TYR A 194 -6.35 -21.59 -11.42
CA TYR A 194 -5.19 -22.37 -11.02
C TYR A 194 -4.21 -22.76 -12.16
N THR A 195 -4.63 -22.66 -13.42
CA THR A 195 -3.84 -23.04 -14.60
C THR A 195 -2.59 -22.19 -14.82
N HIS A 196 -2.59 -20.91 -14.44
CA HIS A 196 -1.41 -20.04 -14.59
C HIS A 196 -0.29 -20.30 -13.59
N LEU A 197 -0.59 -20.79 -12.38
CA LEU A 197 0.45 -21.07 -11.37
C LEU A 197 1.33 -22.28 -11.76
N ARG A 198 0.74 -23.31 -12.35
CA ARG A 198 1.52 -24.51 -12.79
C ARG A 198 2.43 -24.23 -13.96
N ALA A 199 2.04 -23.36 -14.90
CA ALA A 199 2.87 -23.03 -16.06
C ALA A 199 4.18 -22.31 -15.64
N HIS A 200 4.14 -21.49 -14.61
CA HIS A 200 5.32 -20.75 -14.11
C HIS A 200 6.28 -21.59 -13.24
N GLU A 201 5.77 -22.60 -12.57
CA GLU A 201 6.63 -23.53 -11.80
C GLU A 201 7.44 -24.45 -12.73
N THR A 202 6.86 -24.90 -13.85
CA THR A 202 7.52 -25.77 -14.82
C THR A 202 8.62 -25.06 -15.61
N LEU A 203 8.50 -23.75 -15.86
CA LEU A 203 9.53 -22.96 -16.57
C LEU A 203 10.74 -22.56 -15.69
N ARG A 204 10.69 -22.80 -14.39
CA ARG A 204 11.84 -22.56 -13.47
C ARG A 204 12.79 -23.73 -13.29
N TYR A 205 12.42 -24.90 -13.80
CA TYR A 205 13.20 -26.15 -13.72
C TYR A 205 13.75 -26.62 -15.08
N LEU A 206 13.65 -25.78 -16.12
CA LEU A 206 14.35 -25.89 -17.38
C LEU A 206 15.35 -24.73 -17.53
#